data_ac65065ab94d173a78703c4be4fdd203
#
_entry.id   ac65065ab94d173a78703c4be4fdd203
#
_cell.length_a   1.000
_cell.length_b   1.000
_cell.length_c   1.000
_cell.angle_alpha   90.00
_cell.angle_beta   90.00
_cell.angle_gamma   90.00
#
_symmetry.space_group_name_H-M   'P 1'
#
loop_
_entity.id
_entity.type
_entity.pdbx_description
1 polymer ?
#
loop_
_entity_poly.entity_id
_entity_poly.type
_entity_poly.pdbx_seq_one_letter_code
_entity_poly.pdbx_strand_id
1 'polypeptide(L)'
;MQRKAIYLLAASMLAILTVNAQPAKRVVKAKAATSITSDKKGINLDLMKQLMPATAKIMFIDSTVVSKNDFLSHIPLNKESGRLEYSNKFFDKKTSNNNTVYINEFDNRAIFADGDSAQTNIYTTDKLADKWTTPTSINSIDKNYEMPLYPFLQSDGVTLFFAAKGKNSIGGYDIFITRYNSNNNSFFPPENYGLPFNSTANDYLLAIDDFDQLGWLVTDRNQPEGKV
;
A
#
# COMPACT_ATOMS: atom_id res chain seq x y z
N MET A 1 -38.74 45.81 18.09
CA MET A 1 -38.26 45.36 16.78
C MET A 1 -37.49 44.05 16.90
N GLN A 2 -38.18 42.94 16.72
CA GLN A 2 -37.54 41.59 16.75
C GLN A 2 -37.08 41.22 15.35
N ARG A 3 -35.79 40.96 15.19
CA ARG A 3 -35.23 40.39 13.95
C ARG A 3 -35.31 38.86 14.03
N LYS A 4 -36.16 38.25 13.21
CA LYS A 4 -36.25 36.81 13.01
C LYS A 4 -35.07 36.38 12.12
N ALA A 5 -34.24 35.46 12.61
CA ALA A 5 -33.24 34.78 11.82
C ALA A 5 -33.92 33.63 11.05
N ILE A 6 -33.79 33.62 9.75
CA ILE A 6 -34.25 32.55 8.85
C ILE A 6 -33.09 31.59 8.65
N TYR A 7 -33.21 30.37 9.16
CA TYR A 7 -32.26 29.26 8.84
C TYR A 7 -32.69 28.62 7.52
N LEU A 8 -31.80 28.73 6.53
CA LEU A 8 -31.98 28.06 5.24
C LEU A 8 -31.35 26.65 5.37
N LEU A 9 -32.22 25.62 5.41
CA LEU A 9 -31.77 24.23 5.29
C LEU A 9 -31.49 23.95 3.80
N ALA A 10 -30.23 23.76 3.43
CA ALA A 10 -29.88 23.24 2.11
C ALA A 10 -29.94 21.71 2.15
N ALA A 11 -31.00 21.16 1.57
CA ALA A 11 -31.10 19.73 1.29
C ALA A 11 -30.30 19.43 0.02
N SER A 12 -29.15 18.75 0.17
CA SER A 12 -28.40 18.22 -0.97
C SER A 12 -29.12 16.99 -1.52
N MET A 13 -29.75 17.12 -2.68
CA MET A 13 -30.21 15.98 -3.48
C MET A 13 -29.01 15.30 -4.13
N LEU A 14 -28.75 14.08 -3.70
CA LEU A 14 -27.81 13.17 -4.36
C LEU A 14 -28.47 12.64 -5.64
N ALA A 15 -28.09 13.15 -6.79
CA ALA A 15 -28.52 12.62 -8.08
C ALA A 15 -27.73 11.34 -8.41
N ILE A 16 -28.39 10.20 -8.30
CA ILE A 16 -27.85 8.91 -8.77
C ILE A 16 -27.99 8.87 -10.28
N LEU A 17 -26.90 9.10 -11.01
CA LEU A 17 -26.82 8.83 -12.45
C LEU A 17 -26.60 7.34 -12.67
N THR A 18 -27.66 6.62 -13.03
CA THR A 18 -27.58 5.24 -13.53
C THR A 18 -27.11 5.29 -14.98
N VAL A 19 -25.84 4.98 -15.22
CA VAL A 19 -25.32 4.73 -16.56
C VAL A 19 -25.62 3.27 -16.92
N ASN A 20 -26.59 3.06 -17.82
CA ASN A 20 -26.82 1.77 -18.46
C ASN A 20 -25.73 1.52 -19.51
N ALA A 21 -24.67 0.81 -19.13
CA ALA A 21 -23.70 0.27 -20.09
C ALA A 21 -24.18 -1.11 -20.53
N GLN A 22 -24.51 -1.26 -21.83
CA GLN A 22 -24.75 -2.56 -22.43
C GLN A 22 -23.44 -3.35 -22.52
N PRO A 23 -23.42 -4.65 -22.19
CA PRO A 23 -22.19 -5.44 -22.28
C PRO A 23 -21.91 -5.82 -23.74
N ALA A 24 -20.79 -5.36 -24.25
CA ALA A 24 -20.22 -5.91 -25.49
C ALA A 24 -19.79 -7.37 -25.26
N LYS A 25 -20.47 -8.31 -25.91
CA LYS A 25 -20.12 -9.74 -25.91
C LYS A 25 -18.80 -9.92 -26.66
N ARG A 26 -17.67 -9.99 -25.93
CA ARG A 26 -16.43 -10.54 -26.44
C ARG A 26 -16.25 -11.93 -25.83
N VAL A 27 -16.58 -12.97 -26.59
CA VAL A 27 -16.31 -14.35 -26.22
C VAL A 27 -14.82 -14.59 -26.37
N VAL A 28 -14.09 -14.49 -25.25
CA VAL A 28 -12.71 -15.00 -25.15
C VAL A 28 -12.85 -16.45 -24.67
N LYS A 29 -12.53 -17.42 -25.54
CA LYS A 29 -12.41 -18.83 -25.17
C LYS A 29 -11.33 -18.93 -24.07
N ALA A 30 -11.74 -19.18 -22.84
CA ALA A 30 -10.83 -19.52 -21.77
C ALA A 30 -10.14 -20.84 -22.11
N LYS A 31 -8.83 -20.80 -22.31
CA LYS A 31 -7.98 -21.99 -22.35
C LYS A 31 -8.04 -22.61 -20.95
N ALA A 32 -8.43 -23.88 -20.87
CA ALA A 32 -8.50 -24.61 -19.61
C ALA A 32 -7.19 -24.44 -18.84
N ALA A 33 -7.29 -23.90 -17.64
CA ALA A 33 -6.17 -23.84 -16.71
C ALA A 33 -5.83 -25.28 -16.31
N THR A 34 -4.67 -25.73 -16.74
CA THR A 34 -4.06 -26.98 -16.23
C THR A 34 -3.87 -26.79 -14.72
N SER A 35 -4.49 -27.64 -13.93
CA SER A 35 -4.33 -27.68 -12.48
C SER A 35 -2.87 -28.00 -12.15
N ILE A 36 -2.08 -26.97 -11.88
CA ILE A 36 -0.76 -27.13 -11.27
C ILE A 36 -1.00 -27.25 -9.77
N THR A 37 -1.20 -28.44 -9.28
CA THR A 37 -1.02 -28.79 -7.88
C THR A 37 0.48 -28.79 -7.61
N SER A 38 1.07 -27.62 -7.39
CA SER A 38 2.34 -27.52 -6.69
C SER A 38 2.03 -27.15 -5.26
N ASP A 39 2.37 -28.03 -4.33
CA ASP A 39 2.44 -27.73 -2.89
C ASP A 39 3.39 -26.54 -2.66
N LYS A 40 2.90 -25.32 -2.84
CA LYS A 40 3.61 -24.11 -2.45
C LYS A 40 3.54 -24.03 -0.93
N LYS A 41 4.57 -24.58 -0.30
CA LYS A 41 4.84 -24.45 1.12
C LYS A 41 4.79 -22.96 1.50
N GLY A 42 3.78 -22.54 2.24
CA GLY A 42 3.66 -21.17 2.76
C GLY A 42 2.39 -20.38 2.41
N ILE A 43 1.44 -20.96 1.65
CA ILE A 43 0.17 -20.27 1.36
C ILE A 43 -0.83 -20.52 2.50
N ASN A 44 -1.39 -19.43 3.06
CA ASN A 44 -2.42 -19.48 4.10
C ASN A 44 -3.83 -19.44 3.47
N LEU A 45 -4.29 -20.59 3.00
CA LEU A 45 -5.60 -20.71 2.35
C LEU A 45 -6.77 -20.44 3.31
N ASP A 46 -6.60 -20.66 4.61
CA ASP A 46 -7.66 -20.43 5.59
C ASP A 46 -7.84 -18.93 5.83
N LEU A 47 -6.76 -18.17 5.95
CA LEU A 47 -6.82 -16.72 5.99
C LEU A 47 -7.44 -16.15 4.69
N MET A 48 -7.02 -16.65 3.53
CA MET A 48 -7.60 -16.24 2.25
C MET A 48 -9.12 -16.44 2.21
N LYS A 49 -9.61 -17.62 2.67
CA LYS A 49 -11.05 -17.89 2.74
C LYS A 49 -11.78 -16.97 3.70
N GLN A 50 -11.16 -16.59 4.83
CA GLN A 50 -11.72 -15.63 5.79
C GLN A 50 -11.86 -14.23 5.19
N LEU A 51 -10.91 -13.82 4.36
CA LEU A 51 -10.90 -12.49 3.72
C LEU A 51 -11.79 -12.40 2.47
N MET A 52 -12.11 -13.53 1.81
CA MET A 52 -12.92 -13.54 0.59
C MET A 52 -14.26 -12.80 0.70
N PRO A 53 -15.06 -12.92 1.78
CA PRO A 53 -16.33 -12.21 1.88
C PRO A 53 -16.20 -10.68 1.89
N ALA A 54 -15.05 -10.16 2.30
CA ALA A 54 -14.73 -8.73 2.35
C ALA A 54 -13.96 -8.23 1.11
N THR A 55 -13.91 -9.01 0.03
CA THR A 55 -13.17 -8.64 -1.19
C THR A 55 -13.69 -7.32 -1.76
N ALA A 56 -12.81 -6.33 -1.85
CA ALA A 56 -13.12 -5.04 -2.44
C ALA A 56 -13.31 -5.15 -3.96
N LYS A 57 -14.18 -4.30 -4.51
CA LYS A 57 -14.29 -4.13 -5.95
C LYS A 57 -13.35 -3.00 -6.36
N ILE A 58 -12.41 -3.30 -7.24
CA ILE A 58 -11.48 -2.32 -7.81
C ILE A 58 -11.55 -2.37 -9.33
N MET A 59 -11.16 -1.27 -9.96
CA MET A 59 -11.04 -1.18 -11.40
C MET A 59 -9.56 -1.11 -11.76
N PHE A 60 -9.09 -2.08 -12.53
CA PHE A 60 -7.76 -2.01 -13.14
C PHE A 60 -7.84 -1.16 -14.40
N ILE A 61 -7.02 -0.12 -14.48
CA ILE A 61 -6.95 0.78 -15.64
C ILE A 61 -5.92 0.27 -16.62
N ASP A 62 -4.72 -0.10 -16.10
CA ASP A 62 -3.60 -0.57 -16.89
C ASP A 62 -2.67 -1.45 -16.03
N SER A 63 -1.76 -2.18 -16.69
CA SER A 63 -0.72 -2.95 -16.03
C SER A 63 0.54 -3.00 -16.89
N THR A 64 1.70 -2.81 -16.26
CA THR A 64 3.00 -2.85 -16.92
C THR A 64 3.93 -3.79 -16.18
N VAL A 65 4.64 -4.65 -16.91
CA VAL A 65 5.63 -5.58 -16.35
C VAL A 65 7.00 -4.93 -16.36
N VAL A 66 7.56 -4.70 -15.18
CA VAL A 66 8.84 -4.00 -15.01
C VAL A 66 9.84 -4.83 -14.21
N SER A 67 11.09 -4.38 -14.13
CA SER A 67 12.07 -4.98 -13.24
C SER A 67 11.73 -4.66 -11.78
N LYS A 68 11.81 -5.66 -10.89
CA LYS A 68 11.65 -5.46 -9.45
C LYS A 68 12.60 -4.41 -8.87
N ASN A 69 13.75 -4.19 -9.50
CA ASN A 69 14.74 -3.21 -9.05
C ASN A 69 14.50 -1.80 -9.58
N ASP A 70 13.48 -1.59 -10.43
CA ASP A 70 13.24 -0.30 -11.10
C ASP A 70 11.76 0.12 -11.12
N PHE A 71 10.89 -0.54 -10.37
CA PHE A 71 9.45 -0.26 -10.42
C PHE A 71 9.08 1.15 -9.98
N LEU A 72 9.88 1.82 -9.11
CA LEU A 72 9.56 3.17 -8.64
C LEU A 72 9.51 4.20 -9.77
N SER A 73 10.32 4.04 -10.83
CA SER A 73 10.32 4.95 -11.97
C SER A 73 8.99 4.92 -12.76
N HIS A 74 8.16 3.91 -12.51
CA HIS A 74 6.87 3.69 -13.15
C HIS A 74 5.67 4.05 -12.24
N ILE A 75 5.91 4.66 -11.08
CA ILE A 75 4.88 5.11 -10.15
C ILE A 75 4.89 6.64 -10.07
N PRO A 76 4.24 7.33 -11.01
CA PRO A 76 4.06 8.76 -10.89
C PRO A 76 3.07 9.05 -9.76
N LEU A 77 3.45 9.91 -8.83
CA LEU A 77 2.59 10.41 -7.76
C LEU A 77 2.43 11.92 -7.89
N ASN A 78 1.25 12.41 -7.58
CA ASN A 78 1.04 13.83 -7.39
C ASN A 78 1.92 14.33 -6.24
N LYS A 79 2.45 15.55 -6.35
CA LYS A 79 3.32 16.13 -5.30
C LYS A 79 2.64 16.22 -3.94
N GLU A 80 1.33 16.45 -3.93
CA GLU A 80 0.50 16.50 -2.73
C GLU A 80 0.34 15.13 -2.03
N SER A 81 0.63 14.04 -2.73
CA SER A 81 0.65 12.68 -2.16
C SER A 81 2.03 12.28 -1.63
N GLY A 82 3.00 13.21 -1.65
CA GLY A 82 4.39 12.95 -1.31
C GLY A 82 5.16 12.25 -2.43
N ARG A 83 6.27 11.58 -2.11
CA ARG A 83 7.10 10.89 -3.08
C ARG A 83 7.74 9.63 -2.52
N LEU A 84 8.08 8.74 -3.42
CA LEU A 84 8.85 7.53 -3.13
C LEU A 84 10.25 7.67 -3.72
N GLU A 85 11.26 7.32 -2.93
CA GLU A 85 12.65 7.27 -3.39
C GLU A 85 13.29 5.94 -2.97
N TYR A 86 14.38 5.56 -3.61
CA TYR A 86 15.19 4.46 -3.12
C TYR A 86 16.07 4.91 -1.94
N SER A 87 16.26 4.02 -0.96
CA SER A 87 17.01 4.30 0.27
C SER A 87 18.46 4.71 0.03
N ASN A 88 19.10 4.18 -1.01
CA ASN A 88 20.46 4.56 -1.39
C ASN A 88 20.57 6.03 -1.81
N LYS A 89 19.53 6.58 -2.42
CA LYS A 89 19.46 8.00 -2.81
C LYS A 89 19.17 8.89 -1.59
N PHE A 90 18.21 8.49 -0.76
CA PHE A 90 17.81 9.27 0.42
C PHE A 90 18.94 9.38 1.46
N PHE A 91 19.66 8.27 1.73
CA PHE A 91 20.74 8.25 2.72
C PHE A 91 22.11 8.59 2.16
N ASP A 92 22.25 8.83 0.86
CA ASP A 92 23.53 9.01 0.15
C ASP A 92 24.54 7.88 0.48
N LYS A 93 24.04 6.64 0.54
CA LYS A 93 24.82 5.45 0.89
C LYS A 93 24.59 4.35 -0.14
N LYS A 94 25.66 3.65 -0.49
CA LYS A 94 25.55 2.36 -1.19
C LYS A 94 25.06 1.31 -0.19
N THR A 95 23.77 1.08 -0.14
CA THR A 95 23.16 0.00 0.64
C THR A 95 23.01 -1.25 -0.24
N SER A 96 23.24 -2.43 0.34
CA SER A 96 23.00 -3.70 -0.36
C SER A 96 21.52 -3.96 -0.62
N ASN A 97 20.65 -3.39 0.20
CA ASN A 97 19.19 -3.49 0.11
C ASN A 97 18.62 -2.13 -0.30
N ASN A 98 18.20 -2.04 -1.55
CA ASN A 98 17.62 -0.80 -2.09
C ASN A 98 16.12 -0.75 -1.82
N ASN A 99 15.75 -0.56 -0.55
CA ASN A 99 14.37 -0.39 -0.11
C ASN A 99 13.82 0.98 -0.50
N THR A 100 12.52 1.19 -0.33
CA THR A 100 11.91 2.49 -0.58
C THR A 100 11.84 3.34 0.68
N VAL A 101 11.90 4.65 0.47
CA VAL A 101 11.63 5.68 1.47
C VAL A 101 10.45 6.49 0.96
N TYR A 102 9.39 6.59 1.75
CA TYR A 102 8.32 7.55 1.54
C TYR A 102 8.70 8.88 2.18
N ILE A 103 8.49 9.97 1.48
CA ILE A 103 8.71 11.34 1.97
C ILE A 103 7.43 12.12 1.73
N ASN A 104 6.91 12.78 2.76
CA ASN A 104 5.65 13.50 2.66
C ASN A 104 5.77 14.76 1.77
N GLU A 105 4.63 15.35 1.43
CA GLU A 105 4.48 16.52 0.55
C GLU A 105 5.24 17.77 1.05
N PHE A 106 5.40 17.90 2.37
CA PHE A 106 6.13 19.01 3.00
C PHE A 106 7.65 18.81 3.08
N ASP A 107 8.17 17.67 2.62
CA ASP A 107 9.59 17.29 2.72
C ASP A 107 10.15 17.34 4.15
N ASN A 108 9.30 17.08 5.14
CA ASN A 108 9.66 17.18 6.54
C ASN A 108 9.43 15.91 7.36
N ARG A 109 8.86 14.86 6.77
CA ARG A 109 8.73 13.52 7.36
C ARG A 109 9.09 12.46 6.36
N ALA A 110 9.89 11.48 6.79
CA ALA A 110 10.20 10.29 5.99
C ALA A 110 9.88 9.01 6.78
N ILE A 111 9.39 8.00 6.06
CA ILE A 111 9.10 6.66 6.59
C ILE A 111 9.80 5.65 5.70
N PHE A 112 10.54 4.72 6.30
CA PHE A 112 11.36 3.77 5.57
C PHE A 112 11.57 2.46 6.35
N ALA A 113 11.96 1.42 5.64
CA ALA A 113 12.37 0.17 6.24
C ALA A 113 13.90 0.14 6.38
N ASP A 114 14.39 -0.28 7.54
CA ASP A 114 15.82 -0.51 7.79
C ASP A 114 16.02 -1.79 8.60
N GLY A 115 17.18 -2.40 8.46
CA GLY A 115 17.56 -3.64 9.10
C GLY A 115 18.48 -4.48 8.23
N ASP A 116 18.58 -5.76 8.54
CA ASP A 116 19.44 -6.71 7.82
C ASP A 116 18.61 -7.77 7.06
N SER A 117 19.28 -8.78 6.55
CA SER A 117 18.63 -9.89 5.82
C SER A 117 17.78 -10.81 6.70
N ALA A 118 17.91 -10.74 8.01
CA ALA A 118 17.17 -11.55 8.96
C ALA A 118 15.88 -10.84 9.44
N GLN A 119 15.97 -9.51 9.66
CA GLN A 119 14.84 -8.71 10.14
C GLN A 119 14.98 -7.24 9.71
N THR A 120 13.90 -6.67 9.24
CA THR A 120 13.73 -5.24 9.05
C THR A 120 12.67 -4.69 10.01
N ASN A 121 12.69 -3.37 10.22
CA ASN A 121 11.64 -2.64 10.92
C ASN A 121 11.29 -1.38 10.13
N ILE A 122 10.10 -0.84 10.36
CA ILE A 122 9.70 0.45 9.80
C ILE A 122 10.04 1.57 10.79
N TYR A 123 10.70 2.59 10.27
CA TYR A 123 11.12 3.78 11.01
C TYR A 123 10.47 5.03 10.45
N THR A 124 10.28 6.00 11.31
CA THR A 124 9.90 7.37 10.93
C THR A 124 10.97 8.34 11.41
N THR A 125 11.21 9.40 10.63
CA THR A 125 12.06 10.52 11.00
C THR A 125 11.43 11.83 10.54
N ASP A 126 11.57 12.87 11.35
CA ASP A 126 11.11 14.21 11.03
C ASP A 126 12.30 15.12 10.74
N LYS A 127 12.11 16.11 9.88
CA LYS A 127 13.12 17.10 9.55
C LYS A 127 12.93 18.35 10.41
N LEU A 128 13.92 18.69 11.19
CA LEU A 128 13.95 19.89 12.02
C LEU A 128 15.10 20.79 11.55
N ALA A 129 14.77 22.02 11.16
CA ALA A 129 15.76 23.01 10.69
C ALA A 129 16.77 22.41 9.68
N ASP A 130 16.24 21.80 8.61
CA ASP A 130 16.99 21.17 7.51
C ASP A 130 17.80 19.90 7.86
N LYS A 131 17.63 19.37 9.07
CA LYS A 131 18.29 18.12 9.48
C LYS A 131 17.25 17.06 9.87
N TRP A 132 17.45 15.85 9.36
CA TRP A 132 16.68 14.70 9.80
C TRP A 132 17.03 14.30 11.23
N THR A 133 16.01 14.08 12.06
CA THR A 133 16.18 13.59 13.44
C THR A 133 16.63 12.13 13.46
N THR A 134 17.03 11.65 14.61
CA THR A 134 17.28 10.20 14.80
C THR A 134 16.01 9.42 14.52
N PRO A 135 16.03 8.43 13.62
CA PRO A 135 14.86 7.64 13.29
C PRO A 135 14.29 6.89 14.49
N THR A 136 12.96 6.84 14.57
CA THR A 136 12.23 6.13 15.62
C THR A 136 11.46 4.97 15.01
N SER A 137 11.56 3.78 15.60
CA SER A 137 10.83 2.59 15.16
C SER A 137 9.34 2.71 15.42
N ILE A 138 8.52 2.24 14.48
CA ILE A 138 7.06 2.11 14.64
C ILE A 138 6.77 0.82 15.40
N ASN A 139 6.64 0.91 16.73
CA ASN A 139 6.57 -0.24 17.63
C ASN A 139 5.37 -1.18 17.43
N SER A 140 4.28 -0.71 16.80
CA SER A 140 3.11 -1.56 16.49
C SER A 140 3.39 -2.56 15.36
N ILE A 141 4.44 -2.32 14.56
CA ILE A 141 4.94 -3.23 13.54
C ILE A 141 6.04 -4.07 14.21
N ASP A 142 5.62 -5.04 14.99
CA ASP A 142 6.48 -5.88 15.81
C ASP A 142 6.92 -7.17 15.06
N LYS A 143 7.55 -8.08 15.82
CA LYS A 143 8.03 -9.39 15.32
C LYS A 143 6.95 -10.32 14.72
N ASN A 144 5.67 -9.98 14.79
CA ASN A 144 4.60 -10.72 14.12
C ASN A 144 4.55 -10.40 12.62
N TYR A 145 5.24 -9.34 12.19
CA TYR A 145 5.39 -8.91 10.82
C TYR A 145 6.85 -9.13 10.40
N GLU A 146 7.08 -10.19 9.62
CA GLU A 146 8.42 -10.56 9.18
C GLU A 146 8.83 -9.70 7.99
N MET A 147 10.04 -9.13 8.05
CA MET A 147 10.64 -8.34 6.97
C MET A 147 9.72 -7.21 6.44
N PRO A 148 9.17 -6.33 7.29
CA PRO A 148 8.34 -5.23 6.82
C PRO A 148 9.13 -4.30 5.89
N LEU A 149 8.55 -3.97 4.71
CA LEU A 149 9.19 -3.21 3.62
C LEU A 149 8.17 -2.26 2.97
N TYR A 150 8.66 -1.37 2.14
CA TYR A 150 7.88 -0.54 1.21
C TYR A 150 6.75 0.26 1.88
N PRO A 151 7.03 1.05 2.93
CA PRO A 151 6.02 1.88 3.58
C PRO A 151 5.52 2.99 2.65
N PHE A 152 4.22 3.27 2.73
CA PHE A 152 3.57 4.40 2.07
C PHE A 152 2.55 5.02 3.02
N LEU A 153 2.75 6.29 3.38
CA LEU A 153 1.78 7.06 4.16
C LEU A 153 0.83 7.78 3.20
N GLN A 154 -0.47 7.60 3.39
CA GLN A 154 -1.48 8.28 2.59
C GLN A 154 -1.49 9.78 2.89
N SER A 155 -2.05 10.58 1.98
CA SER A 155 -2.14 12.04 2.09
C SER A 155 -2.93 12.54 3.31
N ASP A 156 -3.72 11.66 3.95
CA ASP A 156 -4.39 11.94 5.23
C ASP A 156 -3.41 12.08 6.41
N GLY A 157 -2.14 11.71 6.22
CA GLY A 157 -1.10 11.73 7.25
C GLY A 157 -1.30 10.72 8.39
N VAL A 158 -2.29 9.83 8.26
CA VAL A 158 -2.73 8.90 9.31
C VAL A 158 -2.63 7.45 8.86
N THR A 159 -3.01 7.15 7.62
CA THR A 159 -3.08 5.79 7.07
C THR A 159 -1.74 5.37 6.48
N LEU A 160 -1.14 4.33 7.05
CA LEU A 160 0.14 3.77 6.62
C LEU A 160 -0.08 2.38 6.02
N PHE A 161 0.38 2.18 4.79
CA PHE A 161 0.52 0.90 4.13
C PHE A 161 1.97 0.43 4.19
N PHE A 162 2.18 -0.86 4.28
CA PHE A 162 3.50 -1.49 4.14
C PHE A 162 3.33 -2.96 3.74
N ALA A 163 4.38 -3.56 3.18
CA ALA A 163 4.39 -4.98 2.90
C ALA A 163 5.13 -5.75 4.00
N ALA A 164 4.64 -6.91 4.37
CA ALA A 164 5.33 -7.82 5.29
C ALA A 164 4.96 -9.27 5.02
N LYS A 165 5.76 -10.19 5.59
CA LYS A 165 5.47 -11.62 5.66
C LYS A 165 4.99 -11.99 7.06
N GLY A 166 4.63 -13.24 7.25
CA GLY A 166 4.30 -13.81 8.55
C GLY A 166 2.97 -14.54 8.57
N LYS A 167 2.56 -14.93 9.76
CA LYS A 167 1.35 -15.75 9.95
C LYS A 167 0.05 -15.11 9.48
N ASN A 168 0.03 -13.78 9.37
CA ASN A 168 -1.12 -13.00 8.91
C ASN A 168 -1.04 -12.67 7.41
N SER A 169 -0.09 -13.25 6.66
CA SER A 169 0.00 -13.16 5.20
C SER A 169 -0.72 -14.31 4.54
N ILE A 170 -1.34 -14.05 3.36
CA ILE A 170 -1.96 -15.07 2.51
C ILE A 170 -0.88 -15.86 1.77
N GLY A 171 0.09 -15.14 1.20
CA GLY A 171 1.17 -15.67 0.38
C GLY A 171 2.55 -15.35 0.93
N GLY A 172 3.37 -14.69 0.12
CA GLY A 172 4.66 -14.19 0.50
C GLY A 172 4.56 -12.86 1.24
N TYR A 173 4.93 -11.76 0.57
CA TYR A 173 4.62 -10.43 1.06
C TYR A 173 3.15 -10.10 0.81
N ASP A 174 2.49 -9.59 1.83
CA ASP A 174 1.14 -9.04 1.75
C ASP A 174 1.17 -7.56 2.17
N ILE A 175 0.24 -6.77 1.65
CA ILE A 175 0.00 -5.39 2.08
C ILE A 175 -0.76 -5.39 3.39
N PHE A 176 -0.22 -4.67 4.36
CA PHE A 176 -0.86 -4.38 5.64
C PHE A 176 -1.21 -2.90 5.73
N ILE A 177 -2.25 -2.60 6.49
CA ILE A 177 -2.70 -1.26 6.79
C ILE A 177 -2.68 -1.02 8.29
N THR A 178 -2.24 0.15 8.70
CA THR A 178 -2.40 0.66 10.07
C THR A 178 -2.73 2.13 10.04
N ARG A 179 -3.19 2.66 11.18
CA ARG A 179 -3.54 4.08 11.34
C ARG A 179 -2.88 4.66 12.57
N TYR A 180 -2.46 5.92 12.44
CA TYR A 180 -1.91 6.66 13.55
C TYR A 180 -3.00 7.05 14.55
N ASN A 181 -2.73 6.81 15.83
CA ASN A 181 -3.58 7.19 16.96
C ASN A 181 -2.95 8.36 17.71
N SER A 182 -3.50 9.55 17.54
CA SER A 182 -3.00 10.77 18.15
C SER A 182 -3.16 10.80 19.69
N ASN A 183 -4.03 9.96 20.26
CA ASN A 183 -4.26 9.94 21.71
C ASN A 183 -3.06 9.35 22.47
N ASN A 184 -2.33 8.45 21.87
CA ASN A 184 -1.18 7.78 22.49
C ASN A 184 0.11 7.87 21.64
N ASN A 185 0.10 8.69 20.59
CA ASN A 185 1.24 8.91 19.67
C ASN A 185 1.83 7.62 19.11
N SER A 186 0.99 6.65 18.74
CA SER A 186 1.42 5.38 18.18
C SER A 186 0.48 4.94 17.05
N PHE A 187 0.90 3.96 16.27
CA PHE A 187 0.02 3.31 15.30
C PHE A 187 -0.77 2.18 15.95
N PHE A 188 -1.99 1.93 15.48
CA PHE A 188 -2.76 0.75 15.85
C PHE A 188 -2.05 -0.54 15.37
N PRO A 189 -2.37 -1.72 15.93
CA PRO A 189 -1.91 -2.98 15.38
C PRO A 189 -2.30 -3.09 13.89
N PRO A 190 -1.36 -3.43 12.99
CA PRO A 190 -1.66 -3.54 11.57
C PRO A 190 -2.60 -4.71 11.26
N GLU A 191 -3.40 -4.54 10.21
CA GLU A 191 -4.31 -5.54 9.68
C GLU A 191 -3.95 -5.89 8.23
N ASN A 192 -4.18 -7.15 7.81
CA ASN A 192 -4.05 -7.55 6.41
C ASN A 192 -5.08 -6.78 5.57
N TYR A 193 -4.62 -6.10 4.52
CA TYR A 193 -5.51 -5.24 3.72
C TYR A 193 -6.52 -6.03 2.87
N GLY A 194 -6.29 -7.32 2.72
CA GLY A 194 -7.23 -8.26 2.11
C GLY A 194 -7.23 -8.27 0.59
N LEU A 195 -8.23 -8.96 0.06
CA LEU A 195 -8.41 -9.15 -1.37
C LEU A 195 -9.10 -7.93 -2.01
N PRO A 196 -8.79 -7.55 -3.24
CA PRO A 196 -7.89 -8.23 -4.18
C PRO A 196 -6.44 -7.71 -4.12
N PHE A 197 -6.10 -6.83 -3.16
CA PHE A 197 -4.77 -6.25 -3.05
C PHE A 197 -3.73 -7.32 -2.71
N ASN A 198 -4.06 -8.21 -1.78
CA ASN A 198 -3.22 -9.33 -1.41
C ASN A 198 -3.60 -10.60 -2.19
N SER A 199 -2.64 -11.51 -2.36
CA SER A 199 -2.77 -12.73 -3.13
C SER A 199 -1.89 -13.86 -2.58
N THR A 200 -1.83 -14.97 -3.29
CA THR A 200 -0.89 -16.07 -3.00
C THR A 200 0.53 -15.82 -3.49
N ALA A 201 0.79 -14.70 -4.13
CA ALA A 201 2.11 -14.24 -4.60
C ALA A 201 2.73 -13.25 -3.60
N ASN A 202 3.68 -12.43 -4.04
CA ASN A 202 4.15 -11.31 -3.25
C ASN A 202 3.50 -10.02 -3.74
N ASP A 203 2.93 -9.29 -2.83
CA ASP A 203 2.33 -7.97 -3.03
C ASP A 203 3.18 -6.97 -2.26
N TYR A 204 3.96 -6.13 -2.99
CA TYR A 204 5.08 -5.38 -2.40
C TYR A 204 4.76 -3.96 -1.98
N LEU A 205 3.97 -3.24 -2.77
CA LEU A 205 3.67 -1.84 -2.52
C LEU A 205 2.24 -1.52 -2.94
N LEU A 206 1.55 -0.77 -2.11
CA LEU A 206 0.32 -0.06 -2.47
C LEU A 206 0.56 1.42 -2.20
N ALA A 207 0.60 2.22 -3.27
CA ALA A 207 0.65 3.67 -3.19
C ALA A 207 -0.67 4.24 -3.71
N ILE A 208 -1.34 5.07 -2.92
CA ILE A 208 -2.63 5.66 -3.26
C ILE A 208 -2.45 7.17 -3.41
N ASP A 209 -2.75 7.65 -4.60
CA ASP A 209 -2.78 9.06 -4.94
C ASP A 209 -4.21 9.57 -4.92
N ASP A 210 -4.60 10.18 -3.81
CA ASP A 210 -5.96 10.68 -3.60
C ASP A 210 -6.28 11.88 -4.51
N PHE A 211 -5.27 12.62 -4.96
CA PHE A 211 -5.44 13.79 -5.81
C PHE A 211 -5.75 13.40 -7.25
N ASP A 212 -4.99 12.45 -7.79
CA ASP A 212 -5.21 11.96 -9.15
C ASP A 212 -6.21 10.79 -9.21
N GLN A 213 -6.75 10.36 -8.04
CA GLN A 213 -7.70 9.26 -7.89
C GLN A 213 -7.16 7.93 -8.46
N LEU A 214 -5.87 7.70 -8.30
CA LEU A 214 -5.16 6.53 -8.80
C LEU A 214 -4.52 5.73 -7.66
N GLY A 215 -4.32 4.44 -7.89
CA GLY A 215 -3.57 3.56 -7.00
C GLY A 215 -2.60 2.68 -7.78
N TRP A 216 -1.39 2.55 -7.27
CA TRP A 216 -0.34 1.70 -7.83
C TRP A 216 -0.16 0.49 -6.92
N LEU A 217 -0.44 -0.68 -7.45
CA LEU A 217 -0.16 -1.96 -6.78
C LEU A 217 1.02 -2.65 -7.46
N VAL A 218 2.10 -2.87 -6.72
CA VAL A 218 3.28 -3.61 -7.19
C VAL A 218 3.20 -5.04 -6.70
N THR A 219 3.17 -5.99 -7.62
CA THR A 219 2.99 -7.42 -7.32
C THR A 219 3.76 -8.30 -8.32
N ASP A 220 4.21 -9.48 -7.91
CA ASP A 220 4.79 -10.47 -8.81
C ASP A 220 3.80 -11.56 -9.25
N ARG A 221 2.49 -11.31 -9.11
CA ARG A 221 1.44 -12.25 -9.55
C ARG A 221 1.60 -12.60 -11.02
N ASN A 222 1.75 -13.90 -11.29
CA ASN A 222 1.88 -14.42 -12.63
C ASN A 222 3.05 -13.82 -13.44
N GLN A 223 4.06 -13.26 -12.75
CA GLN A 223 5.24 -12.70 -13.39
C GLN A 223 6.42 -13.67 -13.32
N PRO A 224 7.36 -13.57 -14.27
CA PRO A 224 8.64 -14.25 -14.18
C PRO A 224 9.45 -13.75 -12.98
N GLU A 225 10.40 -14.57 -12.51
CA GLU A 225 11.32 -14.19 -11.45
C GLU A 225 12.04 -12.86 -11.75
N GLY A 226 12.09 -11.96 -10.76
CA GLY A 226 12.71 -10.63 -10.88
C GLY A 226 11.85 -9.58 -11.59
N LYS A 227 10.60 -9.91 -11.94
CA LYS A 227 9.59 -8.99 -12.50
C LYS A 227 8.45 -8.76 -11.51
N VAL A 228 7.83 -7.61 -11.65
CA VAL A 228 6.64 -7.18 -10.92
C VAL A 228 5.70 -6.46 -11.86
#